data_24cab91a9c813a437cd9e3f0ffb1d70b
#
_entry.id   24cab91a9c813a437cd9e3f0ffb1d70b
#
_cell.length_a   1.000
_cell.length_b   1.000
_cell.length_c   1.000
_cell.angle_alpha   90.00
_cell.angle_beta   90.00
_cell.angle_gamma   90.00
#
_symmetry.space_group_name_H-M   'P 1'
#
loop_
_entity.id
_entity.type
_entity.pdbx_description
1 polymer ?
#
loop_
_entity_poly.entity_id
_entity_poly.type
_entity_poly.pdbx_seq_one_letter_code
_entity_poly.pdbx_strand_id
1 'polypeptide(L)'
;MHDPTARASASRESWELWRELPDPLPAEAIIAANQPREDVGTHRSYTYRDWEFTVPPGVFSPGLTSELVFDRLLDGTIVLAGRSYAVMGCGLGVEAVIAASRGARDIYALDVHPESTRTTADNFTRLAGAASRTTLAPITSDLFAAFPQAARADVITFNPPAVKEAVSHHPDIVRNTCVGGDVVTRFLDQVAERDLLTPGGEVYVVLSNTAELHRITGHAIESGYSVEIAHSQGWPGSDVRTFLFRLRRP
;
A
#
# COMPACT_ATOMS: atom_id res chain seq x y z
N MET A 1 -7.88 29.09 -2.56
CA MET A 1 -8.84 29.35 -3.66
C MET A 1 -8.59 28.25 -4.69
N HIS A 2 -9.46 27.22 -4.74
CA HIS A 2 -9.29 26.07 -5.66
C HIS A 2 -9.72 26.47 -7.06
N ASP A 3 -8.87 26.20 -8.04
CA ASP A 3 -9.16 26.46 -9.45
C ASP A 3 -10.12 25.36 -9.98
N PRO A 4 -11.38 25.69 -10.30
CA PRO A 4 -12.34 24.71 -10.82
C PRO A 4 -11.95 24.13 -12.20
N THR A 5 -11.15 24.83 -12.98
CA THR A 5 -10.65 24.37 -14.27
C THR A 5 -9.58 23.27 -14.12
N ALA A 6 -8.67 23.39 -13.15
CA ALA A 6 -7.68 22.36 -12.83
C ALA A 6 -8.34 21.09 -12.31
N ARG A 7 -9.40 21.21 -11.50
CA ARG A 7 -10.18 20.08 -11.00
C ARG A 7 -10.92 19.33 -12.11
N ALA A 8 -11.52 20.07 -13.04
CA ALA A 8 -12.20 19.48 -14.20
C ALA A 8 -11.23 18.76 -15.15
N SER A 9 -10.01 19.31 -15.34
CA SER A 9 -8.96 18.69 -16.16
C SER A 9 -8.44 17.41 -15.53
N ALA A 10 -8.09 17.43 -14.23
CA ALA A 10 -7.62 16.25 -13.50
C ALA A 10 -8.65 15.11 -13.50
N SER A 11 -9.93 15.45 -13.38
CA SER A 11 -11.03 14.46 -13.49
C SER A 11 -11.10 13.85 -14.88
N ARG A 12 -10.93 14.66 -15.94
CA ARG A 12 -10.96 14.17 -17.32
C ARG A 12 -9.80 13.22 -17.60
N GLU A 13 -8.59 13.58 -17.24
CA GLU A 13 -7.39 12.74 -17.41
C GLU A 13 -7.52 11.41 -16.64
N SER A 14 -8.07 11.44 -15.42
CA SER A 14 -8.34 10.24 -14.63
C SER A 14 -9.35 9.31 -15.31
N TRP A 15 -10.40 9.85 -15.95
CA TRP A 15 -11.36 9.05 -16.69
C TRP A 15 -10.82 8.54 -18.03
N GLU A 16 -9.88 9.24 -18.66
CA GLU A 16 -9.15 8.75 -19.83
C GLU A 16 -8.27 7.56 -19.44
N LEU A 17 -7.49 7.70 -18.36
CA LEU A 17 -6.72 6.60 -17.78
C LEU A 17 -7.58 5.39 -17.43
N TRP A 18 -8.72 5.62 -16.78
CA TRP A 18 -9.64 4.54 -16.38
C TRP A 18 -10.05 3.67 -17.58
N ARG A 19 -10.30 4.25 -18.76
CA ARG A 19 -10.67 3.51 -19.98
C ARG A 19 -9.55 2.66 -20.55
N GLU A 20 -8.30 3.01 -20.24
CA GLU A 20 -7.11 2.30 -20.73
C GLU A 20 -6.63 1.19 -19.80
N LEU A 21 -7.20 1.10 -18.59
CA LEU A 21 -6.85 0.04 -17.65
C LEU A 21 -7.28 -1.33 -18.23
N PRO A 22 -6.46 -2.38 -17.98
CA PRO A 22 -6.85 -3.72 -18.39
C PRO A 22 -7.97 -4.26 -17.52
N ASP A 23 -8.81 -5.09 -18.12
CA ASP A 23 -9.73 -5.95 -17.38
C ASP A 23 -8.98 -6.91 -16.45
N PRO A 24 -9.61 -7.41 -15.38
CA PRO A 24 -9.04 -8.46 -14.56
C PRO A 24 -8.69 -9.70 -15.40
N LEU A 25 -7.59 -10.34 -15.06
CA LEU A 25 -7.23 -11.63 -15.67
C LEU A 25 -8.35 -12.67 -15.41
N PRO A 26 -8.43 -13.72 -16.25
CA PRO A 26 -9.30 -14.87 -15.98
C PRO A 26 -9.00 -15.52 -14.64
N ALA A 27 -10.02 -16.04 -13.95
CA ALA A 27 -9.90 -16.61 -12.61
C ALA A 27 -8.76 -17.63 -12.47
N GLU A 28 -8.62 -18.52 -13.45
CA GLU A 28 -7.55 -19.52 -13.48
C GLU A 28 -6.14 -18.89 -13.49
N ALA A 29 -5.95 -17.83 -14.26
CA ALA A 29 -4.70 -17.08 -14.31
C ALA A 29 -4.41 -16.34 -13.01
N ILE A 30 -5.44 -15.75 -12.38
CA ILE A 30 -5.33 -15.11 -11.06
C ILE A 30 -4.89 -16.12 -10.00
N ILE A 31 -5.54 -17.29 -9.94
CA ILE A 31 -5.21 -18.34 -8.99
C ILE A 31 -3.79 -18.86 -9.23
N ALA A 32 -3.42 -19.08 -10.49
CA ALA A 32 -2.07 -19.55 -10.84
C ALA A 32 -0.97 -18.55 -10.45
N ALA A 33 -1.21 -17.25 -10.64
CA ALA A 33 -0.27 -16.19 -10.29
C ALA A 33 -0.13 -15.93 -8.78
N ASN A 34 -1.13 -16.31 -7.98
CA ASN A 34 -1.19 -16.03 -6.55
C ASN A 34 -1.21 -17.32 -5.71
N GLN A 35 -0.45 -18.35 -6.13
CA GLN A 35 -0.36 -19.60 -5.38
C GLN A 35 0.08 -19.34 -3.94
N PRO A 36 -0.67 -19.87 -2.94
CA PRO A 36 -0.35 -19.69 -1.55
C PRO A 36 1.03 -20.26 -1.21
N ARG A 37 1.78 -19.55 -0.34
CA ARG A 37 3.03 -20.08 0.19
C ARG A 37 2.71 -21.09 1.27
N GLU A 38 3.25 -22.30 1.15
CA GLU A 38 3.07 -23.39 2.13
C GLU A 38 3.72 -23.06 3.49
N ASP A 39 4.73 -22.17 3.49
CA ASP A 39 5.51 -21.81 4.67
C ASP A 39 4.91 -20.65 5.51
N VAL A 40 3.66 -20.23 5.24
CA VAL A 40 3.02 -19.09 5.93
C VAL A 40 2.98 -19.25 7.45
N GLY A 41 2.88 -20.49 7.94
CA GLY A 41 2.84 -20.84 9.36
C GLY A 41 4.22 -21.00 10.02
N THR A 42 5.31 -20.65 9.36
CA THR A 42 6.68 -20.83 9.87
C THR A 42 7.40 -19.51 10.12
N HIS A 43 8.48 -19.56 10.92
CA HIS A 43 9.44 -18.47 11.01
C HIS A 43 10.31 -18.44 9.75
N ARG A 44 10.48 -17.25 9.17
CA ARG A 44 11.24 -17.03 7.94
C ARG A 44 12.06 -15.75 8.09
N SER A 45 12.95 -15.50 7.14
CA SER A 45 13.58 -14.19 6.93
C SER A 45 13.19 -13.65 5.54
N TYR A 46 13.25 -12.33 5.41
CA TYR A 46 13.13 -11.61 4.15
C TYR A 46 14.25 -10.60 4.05
N THR A 47 15.00 -10.63 2.96
CA THR A 47 16.08 -9.68 2.71
C THR A 47 15.66 -8.69 1.63
N TYR A 48 15.75 -7.40 1.93
CA TYR A 48 15.62 -6.33 0.96
C TYR A 48 16.84 -5.41 1.05
N ARG A 49 17.62 -5.35 -0.02
CA ARG A 49 18.92 -4.68 -0.07
C ARG A 49 19.81 -5.20 1.08
N ASP A 50 20.32 -4.31 1.94
CA ASP A 50 21.20 -4.66 3.06
C ASP A 50 20.43 -4.96 4.37
N TRP A 51 19.10 -4.96 4.34
CA TRP A 51 18.26 -5.21 5.50
C TRP A 51 17.70 -6.63 5.51
N GLU A 52 17.91 -7.33 6.60
CA GLU A 52 17.30 -8.63 6.86
C GLU A 52 16.18 -8.49 7.89
N PHE A 53 14.96 -8.86 7.48
CA PHE A 53 13.75 -8.77 8.28
C PHE A 53 13.36 -10.14 8.83
N THR A 54 12.93 -10.19 10.08
CA THR A 54 12.31 -11.38 10.68
C THR A 54 10.85 -11.45 10.21
N VAL A 55 10.39 -12.64 9.81
CA VAL A 55 9.02 -12.91 9.36
C VAL A 55 8.39 -13.98 10.25
N PRO A 56 7.62 -13.60 11.29
CA PRO A 56 6.90 -14.56 12.12
C PRO A 56 5.80 -15.30 11.36
N PRO A 57 5.29 -16.44 11.92
CA PRO A 57 4.14 -17.14 11.38
C PRO A 57 2.94 -16.22 11.15
N GLY A 58 2.24 -16.39 10.04
CA GLY A 58 1.05 -15.61 9.67
C GLY A 58 1.32 -14.21 9.13
N VAL A 59 2.52 -13.66 9.33
CA VAL A 59 2.89 -12.33 8.80
C VAL A 59 3.22 -12.44 7.31
N PHE A 60 2.75 -11.47 6.53
CA PHE A 60 2.99 -11.42 5.08
C PHE A 60 4.48 -11.28 4.76
N SER A 61 4.96 -12.09 3.83
CA SER A 61 6.31 -11.95 3.26
C SER A 61 6.20 -11.22 1.92
N PRO A 62 6.88 -10.06 1.77
CA PRO A 62 6.81 -9.26 0.55
C PRO A 62 7.26 -10.03 -0.70
N GLY A 63 6.74 -9.60 -1.85
CA GLY A 63 7.12 -10.08 -3.17
C GLY A 63 7.26 -8.91 -4.15
N LEU A 64 7.33 -9.21 -5.45
CA LEU A 64 7.57 -8.22 -6.52
C LEU A 64 6.61 -7.02 -6.48
N THR A 65 5.34 -7.25 -6.12
CA THR A 65 4.35 -6.17 -5.98
C THR A 65 4.74 -5.18 -4.88
N SER A 66 5.24 -5.69 -3.73
CA SER A 66 5.70 -4.84 -2.62
C SER A 66 6.96 -4.08 -2.97
N GLU A 67 7.90 -4.74 -3.65
CA GLU A 67 9.19 -4.14 -4.04
C GLU A 67 9.01 -2.94 -4.96
N LEU A 68 7.92 -2.89 -5.72
CA LEU A 68 7.60 -1.72 -6.56
C LEU A 68 7.45 -0.44 -5.73
N VAL A 69 6.80 -0.50 -4.56
CA VAL A 69 6.73 0.62 -3.62
C VAL A 69 8.07 0.86 -2.95
N PHE A 70 8.72 -0.20 -2.49
CA PHE A 70 10.00 -0.10 -1.78
C PHE A 70 11.06 0.63 -2.61
N ASP A 71 11.17 0.27 -3.90
CA ASP A 71 12.10 0.92 -4.82
C ASP A 71 11.77 2.41 -5.01
N ARG A 72 10.48 2.78 -5.11
CA ARG A 72 10.06 4.18 -5.27
C ARG A 72 10.25 5.03 -4.02
N LEU A 73 10.15 4.43 -2.84
CA LEU A 73 10.50 5.07 -1.58
C LEU A 73 12.03 5.25 -1.49
N LEU A 74 12.78 4.20 -1.84
CA LEU A 74 14.23 4.19 -1.70
C LEU A 74 14.94 5.11 -2.70
N ASP A 75 14.47 5.18 -3.95
CA ASP A 75 15.05 6.06 -4.99
C ASP A 75 14.63 7.53 -4.85
N GLY A 76 13.65 7.81 -3.99
CA GLY A 76 13.15 9.16 -3.74
C GLY A 76 12.08 9.63 -4.73
N THR A 77 11.56 8.77 -5.59
CA THR A 77 10.38 9.05 -6.43
C THR A 77 9.18 9.40 -5.55
N ILE A 78 8.98 8.64 -4.45
CA ILE A 78 8.08 9.02 -3.36
C ILE A 78 8.91 9.73 -2.30
N VAL A 79 8.74 11.05 -2.19
CA VAL A 79 9.55 11.89 -1.29
C VAL A 79 9.04 11.78 0.13
N LEU A 80 9.92 11.41 1.07
CA LEU A 80 9.58 11.26 2.50
C LEU A 80 10.36 12.19 3.43
N ALA A 81 11.43 12.82 2.97
CA ALA A 81 12.29 13.66 3.81
C ALA A 81 11.50 14.78 4.51
N GLY A 82 11.48 14.78 5.84
CA GLY A 82 10.77 15.72 6.68
C GLY A 82 9.24 15.57 6.70
N ARG A 83 8.68 14.58 6.00
CA ARG A 83 7.23 14.34 5.87
C ARG A 83 6.71 13.36 6.93
N SER A 84 5.42 13.47 7.24
CA SER A 84 4.67 12.43 7.95
C SER A 84 4.19 11.38 6.95
N TYR A 85 4.36 10.13 7.31
CA TYR A 85 4.11 8.99 6.45
C TYR A 85 3.19 7.98 7.14
N ALA A 86 2.17 7.49 6.45
CA ALA A 86 1.33 6.39 6.92
C ALA A 86 1.44 5.21 5.97
N VAL A 87 1.83 4.04 6.49
CA VAL A 87 1.83 2.78 5.76
C VAL A 87 0.66 1.93 6.22
N MET A 88 -0.26 1.62 5.29
CA MET A 88 -1.39 0.73 5.53
C MET A 88 -1.01 -0.70 5.14
N GLY A 89 -1.23 -1.65 6.06
CA GLY A 89 -0.75 -3.02 5.90
C GLY A 89 0.77 -3.10 6.09
N CYS A 90 1.27 -2.64 7.24
CA CYS A 90 2.71 -2.48 7.49
C CYS A 90 3.51 -3.79 7.52
N GLY A 91 2.88 -4.94 7.74
CA GLY A 91 3.48 -6.27 7.67
C GLY A 91 4.78 -6.41 8.46
N LEU A 92 5.90 -6.53 7.76
CA LEU A 92 7.24 -6.65 8.34
C LEU A 92 7.88 -5.31 8.74
N GLY A 93 7.31 -4.18 8.28
CA GLY A 93 7.89 -2.87 8.49
C GLY A 93 8.97 -2.47 7.48
N VAL A 94 9.04 -3.10 6.31
CA VAL A 94 10.06 -2.75 5.29
C VAL A 94 9.92 -1.29 4.88
N GLU A 95 8.70 -0.84 4.55
CA GLU A 95 8.44 0.56 4.21
C GLU A 95 8.79 1.52 5.35
N ALA A 96 8.55 1.12 6.62
CA ALA A 96 8.90 1.94 7.76
C ALA A 96 10.42 2.12 7.91
N VAL A 97 11.22 1.05 7.72
CA VAL A 97 12.68 1.11 7.74
C VAL A 97 13.22 1.98 6.60
N ILE A 98 12.70 1.80 5.39
CA ILE A 98 13.06 2.64 4.24
C ILE A 98 12.70 4.10 4.52
N ALA A 99 11.50 4.39 5.03
CA ALA A 99 11.04 5.74 5.33
C ALA A 99 11.97 6.44 6.34
N ALA A 100 12.39 5.72 7.38
CA ALA A 100 13.38 6.25 8.33
C ALA A 100 14.73 6.57 7.66
N SER A 101 15.22 5.67 6.80
CA SER A 101 16.46 5.89 6.04
C SER A 101 16.37 7.07 5.07
N ARG A 102 15.15 7.40 4.61
CA ARG A 102 14.86 8.53 3.72
C ARG A 102 14.45 9.81 4.48
N GLY A 103 14.57 9.81 5.80
CA GLY A 103 14.38 10.99 6.65
C GLY A 103 12.92 11.39 6.85
N ALA A 104 11.99 10.45 6.82
CA ALA A 104 10.63 10.70 7.26
C ALA A 104 10.62 11.25 8.70
N ARG A 105 9.71 12.20 8.99
CA ARG A 105 9.59 12.78 10.33
C ARG A 105 8.84 11.85 11.28
N ASP A 106 7.64 11.47 10.88
CA ASP A 106 6.75 10.61 11.65
C ASP A 106 6.26 9.47 10.76
N ILE A 107 6.23 8.26 11.30
CA ILE A 107 5.71 7.07 10.60
C ILE A 107 4.56 6.48 11.43
N TYR A 108 3.40 6.35 10.81
CA TYR A 108 2.25 5.63 11.31
C TYR A 108 2.18 4.29 10.59
N ALA A 109 2.46 3.19 11.28
CA ALA A 109 2.47 1.86 10.71
C ALA A 109 1.20 1.11 11.13
N LEU A 110 0.24 0.98 10.21
CA LEU A 110 -1.07 0.40 10.48
C LEU A 110 -1.18 -1.01 9.90
N ASP A 111 -1.78 -1.90 10.65
CA ASP A 111 -2.15 -3.25 10.19
C ASP A 111 -3.33 -3.76 11.00
N VAL A 112 -4.19 -4.57 10.40
CA VAL A 112 -5.29 -5.24 11.12
C VAL A 112 -4.76 -6.38 12.00
N HIS A 113 -3.58 -6.92 11.67
CA HIS A 113 -2.97 -8.04 12.35
C HIS A 113 -2.00 -7.58 13.45
N PRO A 114 -2.27 -7.85 14.75
CA PRO A 114 -1.43 -7.39 15.86
C PRO A 114 0.03 -7.88 15.77
N GLU A 115 0.26 -9.09 15.22
CA GLU A 115 1.60 -9.60 15.04
C GLU A 115 2.39 -8.78 14.01
N SER A 116 1.73 -8.30 12.94
CA SER A 116 2.36 -7.43 11.93
C SER A 116 2.83 -6.10 12.55
N THR A 117 2.00 -5.45 13.37
CA THR A 117 2.39 -4.18 14.03
C THR A 117 3.53 -4.38 15.02
N ARG A 118 3.54 -5.50 15.76
CA ARG A 118 4.64 -5.86 16.66
C ARG A 118 5.94 -6.14 15.88
N THR A 119 5.83 -6.97 14.83
CA THR A 119 6.97 -7.28 13.95
C THR A 119 7.57 -6.02 13.32
N THR A 120 6.70 -5.10 12.87
CA THR A 120 7.14 -3.79 12.36
C THR A 120 7.93 -3.02 13.41
N ALA A 121 7.47 -2.96 14.66
CA ALA A 121 8.16 -2.26 15.74
C ALA A 121 9.52 -2.89 16.05
N ASP A 122 9.59 -4.22 16.12
CA ASP A 122 10.82 -4.96 16.41
C ASP A 122 11.86 -4.80 15.30
N ASN A 123 11.46 -5.02 14.04
CA ASN A 123 12.32 -4.84 12.88
C ASN A 123 12.80 -3.38 12.75
N PHE A 124 11.91 -2.41 12.95
CA PHE A 124 12.25 -0.99 12.91
C PHE A 124 13.29 -0.64 13.99
N THR A 125 13.07 -1.06 15.22
CA THR A 125 14.02 -0.80 16.33
C THR A 125 15.40 -1.37 16.02
N ARG A 126 15.47 -2.55 15.42
CA ARG A 126 16.72 -3.23 15.07
C ARG A 126 17.41 -2.62 13.84
N LEU A 127 16.64 -2.20 12.82
CA LEU A 127 17.18 -1.87 11.50
C LEU A 127 17.29 -0.36 11.21
N ALA A 128 16.38 0.48 11.76
CA ALA A 128 16.45 1.93 11.56
C ALA A 128 17.58 2.62 12.34
N GLY A 129 18.11 1.92 13.35
CA GLY A 129 19.23 2.39 14.16
C GLY A 129 18.85 3.44 15.21
N ALA A 130 19.62 3.47 16.31
CA ALA A 130 19.40 4.38 17.44
C ALA A 130 19.62 5.88 17.10
N ALA A 131 20.24 6.17 15.97
CA ALA A 131 20.49 7.54 15.49
C ALA A 131 19.34 8.12 14.67
N SER A 132 18.32 7.32 14.32
CA SER A 132 17.15 7.81 13.60
C SER A 132 16.39 8.81 14.44
N ARG A 133 16.08 9.99 13.84
CA ARG A 133 15.19 10.99 14.45
C ARG A 133 13.71 10.78 14.10
N THR A 134 13.43 9.74 13.32
CA THR A 134 12.08 9.39 12.89
C THR A 134 11.31 8.75 14.04
N THR A 135 10.08 9.21 14.27
CA THR A 135 9.18 8.55 15.22
C THR A 135 8.42 7.44 14.51
N LEU A 136 8.20 6.31 15.19
CA LEU A 136 7.33 5.23 14.73
C LEU A 136 6.16 5.04 15.68
N ALA A 137 4.95 5.06 15.15
CA ALA A 137 3.71 4.70 15.83
C ALA A 137 3.11 3.44 15.20
N PRO A 138 3.36 2.22 15.73
CA PRO A 138 2.69 1.01 15.28
C PRO A 138 1.25 1.00 15.82
N ILE A 139 0.26 0.79 14.93
CA ILE A 139 -1.17 0.89 15.26
C ILE A 139 -1.90 -0.33 14.74
N THR A 140 -2.38 -1.20 15.63
CA THR A 140 -3.30 -2.27 15.23
C THR A 140 -4.67 -1.70 14.96
N SER A 141 -5.16 -1.80 13.72
CA SER A 141 -6.37 -1.10 13.27
C SER A 141 -6.99 -1.75 12.03
N ASP A 142 -8.31 -1.83 11.96
CA ASP A 142 -9.01 -2.00 10.68
C ASP A 142 -8.95 -0.68 9.93
N LEU A 143 -8.10 -0.63 8.91
CA LEU A 143 -7.75 0.57 8.17
C LEU A 143 -7.38 1.72 9.14
N PHE A 144 -8.04 2.88 9.03
CA PHE A 144 -7.76 4.04 9.88
C PHE A 144 -8.64 4.14 11.14
N ALA A 145 -9.40 3.11 11.50
CA ALA A 145 -10.34 3.19 12.63
C ALA A 145 -9.67 3.67 13.94
N ALA A 146 -8.45 3.21 14.24
CA ALA A 146 -7.67 3.62 15.42
C ALA A 146 -6.61 4.72 15.11
N PHE A 147 -6.58 5.27 13.91
CA PHE A 147 -5.65 6.36 13.58
C PHE A 147 -5.96 7.61 14.40
N PRO A 148 -4.95 8.30 14.96
CA PRO A 148 -5.17 9.45 15.82
C PRO A 148 -5.99 10.54 15.12
N GLN A 149 -7.04 11.03 15.79
CA GLN A 149 -8.02 11.95 15.19
C GLN A 149 -7.40 13.27 14.67
N ALA A 150 -6.39 13.78 15.36
CA ALA A 150 -5.71 15.02 14.99
C ALA A 150 -4.54 14.81 14.01
N ALA A 151 -4.15 13.56 13.74
CA ALA A 151 -3.02 13.27 12.86
C ALA A 151 -3.42 13.40 11.38
N ARG A 152 -2.46 13.81 10.58
CA ARG A 152 -2.53 13.88 9.11
C ARG A 152 -1.22 13.34 8.54
N ALA A 153 -1.30 12.74 7.36
CA ALA A 153 -0.14 12.25 6.64
C ALA A 153 0.12 13.07 5.37
N ASP A 154 1.39 13.31 5.08
CA ASP A 154 1.80 13.90 3.81
C ASP A 154 1.83 12.85 2.70
N VAL A 155 2.10 11.60 3.07
CA VAL A 155 2.13 10.45 2.17
C VAL A 155 1.46 9.27 2.85
N ILE A 156 0.58 8.59 2.12
CA ILE A 156 -0.02 7.33 2.54
C ILE A 156 0.29 6.27 1.46
N THR A 157 0.78 5.10 1.86
CA THR A 157 0.93 3.95 0.95
C THR A 157 0.01 2.81 1.38
N PHE A 158 -0.45 2.04 0.41
CA PHE A 158 -1.19 0.81 0.63
C PHE A 158 -0.90 -0.22 -0.46
N ASN A 159 -0.38 -1.37 -0.05
CA ASN A 159 -0.33 -2.58 -0.87
C ASN A 159 -1.42 -3.54 -0.38
N PRO A 160 -2.66 -3.43 -0.88
CA PRO A 160 -3.80 -4.14 -0.33
C PRO A 160 -3.86 -5.60 -0.73
N PRO A 161 -4.48 -6.48 0.10
CA PRO A 161 -4.82 -7.84 -0.27
C PRO A 161 -6.03 -7.87 -1.23
N ALA A 162 -5.91 -7.22 -2.39
CA ALA A 162 -7.02 -6.91 -3.30
C ALA A 162 -7.23 -7.93 -4.42
N VAL A 163 -6.56 -9.10 -4.37
CA VAL A 163 -6.78 -10.16 -5.35
C VAL A 163 -8.25 -10.54 -5.38
N LYS A 164 -8.85 -10.56 -6.58
CA LYS A 164 -10.29 -10.75 -6.80
C LYS A 164 -10.74 -12.18 -6.45
N GLU A 165 -9.91 -13.18 -6.79
CA GLU A 165 -10.28 -14.57 -6.61
C GLU A 165 -9.82 -15.11 -5.26
N ALA A 166 -10.61 -16.00 -4.67
CA ALA A 166 -10.22 -16.71 -3.46
C ALA A 166 -9.17 -17.77 -3.78
N VAL A 167 -7.90 -17.46 -3.48
CA VAL A 167 -6.76 -18.37 -3.75
C VAL A 167 -6.54 -19.40 -2.62
N SER A 168 -7.18 -19.22 -1.46
CA SER A 168 -7.09 -20.11 -0.31
C SER A 168 -8.28 -19.90 0.64
N HIS A 169 -8.49 -20.89 1.52
CA HIS A 169 -9.40 -20.79 2.69
C HIS A 169 -8.64 -20.57 4.01
N HIS A 170 -7.29 -20.58 3.97
CA HIS A 170 -6.49 -20.35 5.17
C HIS A 170 -6.60 -18.87 5.60
N PRO A 171 -6.99 -18.55 6.86
CA PRO A 171 -7.28 -17.16 7.27
C PRO A 171 -6.13 -16.19 7.03
N ASP A 172 -4.89 -16.62 7.27
CA ASP A 172 -3.71 -15.76 7.06
C ASP A 172 -3.47 -15.47 5.59
N ILE A 173 -3.71 -16.44 4.70
CA ILE A 173 -3.56 -16.24 3.26
C ILE A 173 -4.65 -15.31 2.74
N VAL A 174 -5.90 -15.51 3.16
CA VAL A 174 -7.02 -14.63 2.80
C VAL A 174 -6.70 -13.19 3.22
N ARG A 175 -6.32 -12.99 4.50
CA ARG A 175 -5.97 -11.67 5.03
C ARG A 175 -4.82 -11.01 4.26
N ASN A 176 -3.82 -11.77 3.86
CA ASN A 176 -2.61 -11.27 3.21
C ASN A 176 -2.75 -11.08 1.70
N THR A 177 -3.77 -11.66 1.05
CA THR A 177 -3.77 -11.75 -0.42
C THR A 177 -5.13 -11.41 -1.06
N CYS A 178 -6.23 -12.01 -0.58
CA CYS A 178 -7.49 -12.05 -1.33
C CYS A 178 -8.72 -11.61 -0.51
N VAL A 179 -8.60 -10.51 0.21
CA VAL A 179 -9.75 -9.83 0.84
C VAL A 179 -10.69 -9.20 -0.20
N GLY A 180 -10.13 -8.87 -1.38
CA GLY A 180 -10.88 -8.27 -2.49
C GLY A 180 -10.84 -6.74 -2.50
N GLY A 181 -11.46 -6.15 -3.53
CA GLY A 181 -11.37 -4.71 -3.78
C GLY A 181 -12.11 -3.83 -2.78
N ASP A 182 -13.05 -4.36 -1.98
CA ASP A 182 -13.81 -3.57 -1.00
C ASP A 182 -12.93 -2.96 0.10
N VAL A 183 -11.82 -3.62 0.45
CA VAL A 183 -10.89 -3.06 1.41
C VAL A 183 -10.26 -1.76 0.90
N VAL A 184 -10.04 -1.65 -0.42
CA VAL A 184 -9.44 -0.46 -1.03
C VAL A 184 -10.44 0.68 -1.12
N THR A 185 -11.69 0.41 -1.50
CA THR A 185 -12.74 1.45 -1.55
C THR A 185 -13.02 2.01 -0.16
N ARG A 186 -13.18 1.15 0.88
CA ARG A 186 -13.29 1.58 2.28
C ARG A 186 -12.09 2.38 2.77
N PHE A 187 -10.88 2.02 2.35
CA PHE A 187 -9.67 2.77 2.66
C PHE A 187 -9.73 4.19 2.08
N LEU A 188 -10.09 4.33 0.82
CA LEU A 188 -10.22 5.64 0.14
C LEU A 188 -11.32 6.49 0.77
N ASP A 189 -12.46 5.88 1.12
CA ASP A 189 -13.55 6.57 1.81
C ASP A 189 -13.08 7.14 3.15
N GLN A 190 -12.39 6.34 3.97
CA GLN A 190 -11.86 6.79 5.27
C GLN A 190 -10.83 7.92 5.13
N VAL A 191 -9.94 7.85 4.11
CA VAL A 191 -9.00 8.94 3.82
C VAL A 191 -9.75 10.23 3.50
N ALA A 192 -10.82 10.13 2.70
CA ALA A 192 -11.62 11.26 2.27
C ALA A 192 -12.46 11.84 3.40
N GLU A 193 -13.26 11.01 4.08
CA GLU A 193 -14.25 11.41 5.08
C GLU A 193 -13.59 11.99 6.35
N ARG A 194 -12.44 11.45 6.72
CA ARG A 194 -11.69 11.88 7.90
C ARG A 194 -10.64 12.94 7.60
N ASP A 195 -10.52 13.37 6.35
CA ASP A 195 -9.54 14.37 5.91
C ASP A 195 -8.12 14.04 6.39
N LEU A 196 -7.64 12.82 6.07
CA LEU A 196 -6.40 12.28 6.64
C LEU A 196 -5.12 12.79 5.96
N LEU A 197 -5.23 13.50 4.84
CA LEU A 197 -4.09 14.09 4.14
C LEU A 197 -3.83 15.54 4.58
N THR A 198 -2.56 15.90 4.63
CA THR A 198 -2.17 17.32 4.66
C THR A 198 -2.47 17.98 3.31
N PRO A 199 -2.58 19.32 3.22
CA PRO A 199 -2.69 20.01 1.93
C PRO A 199 -1.54 19.62 0.99
N GLY A 200 -1.89 19.10 -0.19
CA GLY A 200 -0.92 18.56 -1.15
C GLY A 200 -0.38 17.17 -0.82
N GLY A 201 -0.98 16.49 0.16
CA GLY A 201 -0.66 15.10 0.48
C GLY A 201 -1.08 14.12 -0.62
N GLU A 202 -0.45 12.97 -0.64
CA GLU A 202 -0.60 11.97 -1.70
C GLU A 202 -0.87 10.58 -1.14
N VAL A 203 -1.70 9.83 -1.85
CA VAL A 203 -1.93 8.40 -1.59
C VAL A 203 -1.33 7.58 -2.72
N TYR A 204 -0.61 6.53 -2.36
CA TYR A 204 -0.09 5.56 -3.31
C TYR A 204 -0.69 4.18 -3.04
N VAL A 205 -1.33 3.61 -4.04
CA VAL A 205 -1.95 2.28 -3.95
C VAL A 205 -1.34 1.37 -5.01
N VAL A 206 -0.88 0.19 -4.59
CA VAL A 206 -0.39 -0.83 -5.52
C VAL A 206 -1.53 -1.79 -5.83
N LEU A 207 -1.83 -1.95 -7.11
CA LEU A 207 -2.80 -2.92 -7.59
C LEU A 207 -2.24 -3.63 -8.82
N SER A 208 -2.66 -4.86 -9.05
CA SER A 208 -2.40 -5.58 -10.30
C SER A 208 -3.70 -5.88 -11.02
N ASN A 209 -3.61 -6.33 -12.27
CA ASN A 209 -4.77 -6.82 -13.02
C ASN A 209 -5.29 -8.17 -12.51
N THR A 210 -4.89 -8.59 -11.30
CA THR A 210 -5.54 -9.65 -10.53
C THR A 210 -6.64 -9.11 -9.62
N ALA A 211 -6.78 -7.78 -9.55
CA ALA A 211 -7.81 -7.04 -8.84
C ALA A 211 -8.80 -6.39 -9.82
N GLU A 212 -9.88 -5.83 -9.29
CA GLU A 212 -10.92 -5.12 -10.06
C GLU A 212 -10.53 -3.66 -10.30
N LEU A 213 -9.52 -3.40 -11.15
CA LEU A 213 -8.93 -2.08 -11.35
C LEU A 213 -9.98 -1.01 -11.69
N HIS A 214 -10.87 -1.29 -12.66
CA HIS A 214 -11.92 -0.34 -13.07
C HIS A 214 -12.86 0.03 -11.92
N ARG A 215 -13.28 -0.95 -11.10
CA ARG A 215 -14.16 -0.69 -9.96
C ARG A 215 -13.48 0.18 -8.91
N ILE A 216 -12.22 -0.14 -8.56
CA ILE A 216 -11.47 0.56 -7.53
C ILE A 216 -11.12 1.99 -7.97
N THR A 217 -10.58 2.15 -9.18
CA THR A 217 -10.18 3.47 -9.69
C THR A 217 -11.38 4.34 -10.05
N GLY A 218 -12.48 3.75 -10.56
CA GLY A 218 -13.74 4.45 -10.78
C GLY A 218 -14.30 5.01 -9.47
N HIS A 219 -14.34 4.20 -8.41
CA HIS A 219 -14.74 4.66 -7.07
C HIS A 219 -13.87 5.82 -6.57
N ALA A 220 -12.54 5.74 -6.77
CA ALA A 220 -11.63 6.82 -6.40
C ALA A 220 -11.97 8.14 -7.12
N ILE A 221 -12.19 8.08 -8.44
CA ILE A 221 -12.52 9.26 -9.26
C ILE A 221 -13.88 9.85 -8.83
N GLU A 222 -14.89 9.02 -8.63
CA GLU A 222 -16.21 9.43 -8.14
C GLU A 222 -16.14 10.06 -6.74
N SER A 223 -15.24 9.58 -5.88
CA SER A 223 -14.96 10.14 -4.56
C SER A 223 -14.10 11.42 -4.60
N GLY A 224 -13.79 11.94 -5.80
CA GLY A 224 -13.11 13.21 -6.00
C GLY A 224 -11.59 13.15 -5.99
N TYR A 225 -10.99 11.97 -6.13
CA TYR A 225 -9.55 11.86 -6.34
C TYR A 225 -9.19 12.07 -7.81
N SER A 226 -8.07 12.74 -8.06
CA SER A 226 -7.34 12.56 -9.32
C SER A 226 -6.53 11.29 -9.23
N VAL A 227 -6.53 10.47 -10.29
CA VAL A 227 -5.86 9.18 -10.35
C VAL A 227 -4.87 9.19 -11.51
N GLU A 228 -3.64 8.84 -11.25
CA GLU A 228 -2.60 8.66 -12.26
C GLU A 228 -1.77 7.39 -11.98
N ILE A 229 -1.13 6.84 -12.99
CA ILE A 229 -0.16 5.75 -12.84
C ILE A 229 1.22 6.37 -12.64
N ALA A 230 1.74 6.29 -11.42
CA ALA A 230 3.10 6.72 -11.10
C ALA A 230 4.15 5.74 -11.65
N HIS A 231 3.83 4.45 -11.68
CA HIS A 231 4.69 3.41 -12.25
C HIS A 231 3.89 2.17 -12.61
N SER A 232 4.34 1.40 -13.60
CA SER A 232 3.79 0.08 -13.92
C SER A 232 4.87 -0.87 -14.39
N GLN A 233 4.69 -2.16 -14.08
CA GLN A 233 5.57 -3.22 -14.56
C GLN A 233 4.82 -4.52 -14.80
N GLY A 234 5.32 -5.32 -15.74
CA GLY A 234 4.86 -6.70 -15.96
C GLY A 234 5.69 -7.68 -15.12
N TRP A 235 5.12 -8.84 -14.84
CA TRP A 235 5.84 -9.93 -14.19
C TRP A 235 6.48 -10.86 -15.25
N PRO A 236 7.74 -11.27 -15.09
CA PRO A 236 8.39 -12.17 -16.03
C PRO A 236 7.61 -13.48 -16.22
N GLY A 237 7.34 -13.85 -17.46
CA GLY A 237 6.65 -15.10 -17.81
C GLY A 237 5.17 -15.16 -17.44
N SER A 238 4.54 -14.01 -17.20
CA SER A 238 3.13 -13.91 -16.79
C SER A 238 2.45 -12.71 -17.46
N ASP A 239 1.13 -12.78 -17.61
CA ASP A 239 0.29 -11.65 -18.05
C ASP A 239 -0.07 -10.68 -16.90
N VAL A 240 0.48 -10.91 -15.71
CA VAL A 240 0.27 -10.03 -14.57
C VAL A 240 1.00 -8.71 -14.80
N ARG A 241 0.24 -7.62 -14.66
CA ARG A 241 0.75 -6.25 -14.66
C ARG A 241 0.41 -5.58 -13.35
N THR A 242 1.40 -5.01 -12.70
CA THR A 242 1.25 -4.25 -11.45
C THR A 242 1.36 -2.76 -11.74
N PHE A 243 0.52 -1.99 -11.08
CA PHE A 243 0.41 -0.54 -11.20
C PHE A 243 0.58 0.08 -9.82
N LEU A 244 1.41 1.11 -9.73
CA LEU A 244 1.45 2.04 -8.62
C LEU A 244 0.60 3.25 -8.99
N PHE A 245 -0.58 3.33 -8.43
CA PHE A 245 -1.46 4.48 -8.59
C PHE A 245 -1.07 5.58 -7.60
N ARG A 246 -1.01 6.81 -8.07
CA ARG A 246 -0.93 8.01 -7.24
C ARG A 246 -2.28 8.71 -7.27
N LEU A 247 -2.83 8.96 -6.08
CA LEU A 247 -4.12 9.62 -5.91
C LEU A 247 -3.92 10.90 -5.12
N ARG A 248 -4.58 11.98 -5.54
CA ARG A 248 -4.58 13.27 -4.87
C ARG A 248 -6.00 13.79 -4.72
N ARG A 249 -6.22 14.53 -3.66
CA ARG A 249 -7.44 15.31 -3.49
C ARG A 249 -7.13 16.79 -3.70
N PRO A 250 -8.02 17.51 -4.39
CA PRO A 250 -7.85 18.94 -4.65
C PRO A 250 -7.89 19.77 -3.38
#